data_812e7e1311f13e07587ce3e78c70e837
#
_entry.id   812e7e1311f13e07587ce3e78c70e837
#
_cell.length_a   1.000
_cell.length_b   1.000
_cell.length_c   1.000
_cell.angle_alpha   90.00
_cell.angle_beta   90.00
_cell.angle_gamma   90.00
#
_symmetry.space_group_name_H-M   'P 1'
#
loop_
_entity.id
_entity.type
_entity.pdbx_description
1 polymer ?
#
loop_
_entity_poly.entity_id
_entity_poly.type
_entity_poly.pdbx_seq_one_letter_code
_entity_poly.pdbx_strand_id
1 'polypeptide(L)'
;IRNGIGLLPEERKRQGIVNCLSVKDNITLIYSQLTAKFGFLKKAGDDAIVRRYIDTLHIKTPSATQAVGNLSGGNQQKVVVSKWLSISPRILLLDEPTQGIDVGAKADIYQLIDRLAREGMGVIVVSSDLIEIINLSNRIVVMRDGQAIKTLESDELTEENVMLYAMGVNADEKA
;
A
#
# COMPACT_ATOMS: atom_id res chain seq x y z
N ILE A 1 -4.42 9.42 10.33
CA ILE A 1 -5.13 8.45 11.17
C ILE A 1 -6.53 8.97 11.51
N ARG A 2 -6.66 10.19 12.10
CA ARG A 2 -7.97 10.75 12.53
C ARG A 2 -9.02 10.83 11.42
N ASN A 3 -8.60 10.99 10.16
CA ASN A 3 -9.47 11.08 8.99
C ASN A 3 -9.70 9.74 8.29
N GLY A 4 -9.26 8.63 8.87
CA GLY A 4 -9.40 7.30 8.28
C GLY A 4 -8.52 7.10 7.03
N ILE A 5 -7.34 7.74 6.98
CA ILE A 5 -6.38 7.61 5.88
C ILE A 5 -5.16 6.84 6.39
N GLY A 6 -4.79 5.78 5.68
CA GLY A 6 -3.53 5.05 5.84
C GLY A 6 -2.54 5.41 4.74
N LEU A 7 -1.23 5.32 5.03
CA LEU A 7 -0.16 5.60 4.08
C LEU A 7 0.88 4.48 4.09
N LEU A 8 1.07 3.84 2.97
CA LEU A 8 2.22 2.98 2.71
C LEU A 8 3.27 3.84 2.00
N PRO A 9 4.42 4.11 2.63
CA PRO A 9 5.45 4.96 2.06
C PRO A 9 6.36 4.17 1.12
N GLU A 10 6.98 4.85 0.16
CA GLU A 10 7.98 4.31 -0.75
C GLU A 10 9.13 3.60 -0.01
N GLU A 11 9.79 4.29 0.91
CA GLU A 11 10.89 3.75 1.70
C GLU A 11 10.40 2.92 2.91
N ARG A 12 9.77 1.76 2.65
CA ARG A 12 9.19 0.92 3.73
C ARG A 12 10.14 0.61 4.88
N LYS A 13 11.44 0.37 4.59
CA LYS A 13 12.44 0.02 5.62
C LYS A 13 12.74 1.17 6.58
N ARG A 14 12.57 2.39 6.13
CA ARG A 14 12.89 3.61 6.87
C ARG A 14 11.68 4.24 7.51
N GLN A 15 10.53 4.18 6.83
CA GLN A 15 9.32 4.90 7.21
C GLN A 15 8.13 3.96 7.49
N GLY A 16 8.14 2.77 6.90
CA GLY A 16 7.01 1.83 6.95
C GLY A 16 7.05 0.88 8.13
N ILE A 17 8.24 0.36 8.50
CA ILE A 17 8.43 -0.66 9.54
C ILE A 17 9.48 -0.25 10.56
N VAL A 18 9.42 -0.85 11.73
CA VAL A 18 10.50 -0.80 12.73
C VAL A 18 11.24 -2.14 12.67
N ASN A 19 12.39 -2.17 11.98
CA ASN A 19 13.09 -3.40 11.58
C ASN A 19 13.43 -4.36 12.74
N CYS A 20 13.76 -3.82 13.93
CA CYS A 20 14.12 -4.62 15.11
C CYS A 20 12.91 -5.15 15.88
N LEU A 21 11.70 -4.64 15.61
CA LEU A 21 10.48 -5.11 16.24
C LEU A 21 9.92 -6.34 15.51
N SER A 22 9.11 -7.11 16.22
CA SER A 22 8.45 -8.29 15.67
C SER A 22 7.39 -7.93 14.60
N VAL A 23 6.98 -8.94 13.82
CA VAL A 23 5.81 -8.85 12.93
C VAL A 23 4.59 -8.39 13.71
N LYS A 24 4.34 -9.00 14.87
CA LYS A 24 3.23 -8.63 15.76
C LYS A 24 3.29 -7.15 16.15
N ASP A 25 4.42 -6.70 16.67
CA ASP A 25 4.55 -5.32 17.17
C ASP A 25 4.39 -4.30 16.02
N ASN A 26 4.89 -4.61 14.82
CA ASN A 26 4.69 -3.76 13.65
C ASN A 26 3.21 -3.69 13.23
N ILE A 27 2.50 -4.83 13.16
CA ILE A 27 1.08 -4.86 12.78
C ILE A 27 0.23 -4.07 13.79
N THR A 28 0.50 -4.22 15.07
CA THR A 28 -0.31 -3.61 16.13
C THR A 28 0.13 -2.20 16.52
N LEU A 29 1.20 -1.67 15.94
CA LEU A 29 1.81 -0.41 16.34
C LEU A 29 0.81 0.76 16.39
N ILE A 30 0.01 0.94 15.35
CA ILE A 30 -0.98 2.02 15.25
C ILE A 30 -2.23 1.66 16.08
N TYR A 31 -2.68 0.42 15.98
CA TYR A 31 -3.85 -0.08 16.71
C TYR A 31 -3.68 0.08 18.23
N SER A 32 -2.55 -0.35 18.76
CA SER A 32 -2.24 -0.24 20.18
C SER A 32 -2.20 1.22 20.64
N GLN A 33 -1.65 2.13 19.81
CA GLN A 33 -1.63 3.57 20.12
C GLN A 33 -3.03 4.17 20.21
N LEU A 34 -3.94 3.76 19.34
CA LEU A 34 -5.32 4.26 19.31
C LEU A 34 -6.20 3.66 20.40
N THR A 35 -5.91 2.43 20.82
CA THR A 35 -6.71 1.69 21.82
C THR A 35 -6.17 1.81 23.24
N ALA A 36 -4.98 2.39 23.41
CA ALA A 36 -4.38 2.65 24.72
C ALA A 36 -5.30 3.55 25.58
N LYS A 37 -5.57 3.14 26.81
CA LYS A 37 -6.29 3.95 27.81
C LYS A 37 -5.36 4.23 28.98
N PHE A 38 -5.21 5.49 29.35
CA PHE A 38 -4.35 5.95 30.44
C PHE A 38 -2.89 5.44 30.34
N GLY A 39 -2.35 5.28 29.11
CA GLY A 39 -1.00 4.76 28.89
C GLY A 39 -0.86 3.24 28.96
N PHE A 40 -1.93 2.50 29.24
CA PHE A 40 -1.90 1.05 29.26
C PHE A 40 -2.36 0.45 27.92
N LEU A 41 -1.53 -0.44 27.36
CA LEU A 41 -1.86 -1.19 26.14
C LEU A 41 -2.75 -2.38 26.48
N LYS A 42 -3.85 -2.57 25.74
CA LYS A 42 -4.70 -3.77 25.84
C LYS A 42 -4.10 -4.88 24.97
N LYS A 43 -3.33 -5.79 25.57
CA LYS A 43 -2.75 -6.95 24.87
C LYS A 43 -3.78 -7.99 24.39
N ALA A 44 -4.98 -8.03 24.96
CA ALA A 44 -5.96 -9.11 24.76
C ALA A 44 -6.63 -9.16 23.37
N GLY A 45 -6.46 -8.13 22.52
CA GLY A 45 -6.99 -8.12 21.14
C GLY A 45 -5.92 -8.25 20.07
N ASP A 46 -4.68 -8.04 20.44
CA ASP A 46 -3.56 -7.93 19.51
C ASP A 46 -3.29 -9.25 18.77
N ASP A 47 -3.33 -10.38 19.47
CA ASP A 47 -3.05 -11.69 18.88
C ASP A 47 -4.09 -12.11 17.84
N ALA A 48 -5.36 -11.78 18.04
CA ALA A 48 -6.42 -12.09 17.09
C ALA A 48 -6.26 -11.26 15.79
N ILE A 49 -5.95 -9.97 15.94
CA ILE A 49 -5.68 -9.08 14.80
C ILE A 49 -4.47 -9.55 14.03
N VAL A 50 -3.38 -9.89 14.72
CA VAL A 50 -2.14 -10.34 14.09
C VAL A 50 -2.36 -11.64 13.32
N ARG A 51 -3.00 -12.66 13.93
CA ARG A 51 -3.34 -13.92 13.23
C ARG A 51 -4.18 -13.65 12.00
N ARG A 52 -5.25 -12.85 12.14
CA ARG A 52 -6.11 -12.50 11.02
C ARG A 52 -5.31 -11.95 9.82
N TYR A 53 -4.39 -10.99 10.04
CA TYR A 53 -3.64 -10.41 8.94
C TYR A 53 -2.52 -11.30 8.40
N ILE A 54 -1.87 -12.10 9.25
CA ILE A 54 -0.90 -13.11 8.78
C ILE A 54 -1.60 -14.07 7.83
N ASP A 55 -2.79 -14.57 8.20
CA ASP A 55 -3.55 -15.54 7.40
C ASP A 55 -4.16 -14.88 6.15
N THR A 56 -4.85 -13.74 6.30
CA THR A 56 -5.55 -13.08 5.19
C THR A 56 -4.62 -12.55 4.12
N LEU A 57 -3.44 -12.06 4.49
CA LEU A 57 -2.45 -11.52 3.55
C LEU A 57 -1.35 -12.53 3.22
N HIS A 58 -1.49 -13.77 3.72
CA HIS A 58 -0.50 -14.83 3.50
C HIS A 58 0.94 -14.36 3.77
N ILE A 59 1.15 -13.75 4.97
CA ILE A 59 2.47 -13.28 5.36
C ILE A 59 3.33 -14.50 5.71
N LYS A 60 4.36 -14.77 4.92
CA LYS A 60 5.30 -15.87 5.15
C LYS A 60 6.27 -15.49 6.28
N THR A 61 5.98 -15.97 7.48
CA THR A 61 6.81 -15.78 8.68
C THR A 61 6.82 -17.06 9.52
N PRO A 62 7.96 -17.43 10.14
CA PRO A 62 8.02 -18.58 11.05
C PRO A 62 7.16 -18.39 12.30
N SER A 63 7.04 -17.16 12.77
CA SER A 63 6.23 -16.80 13.93
C SER A 63 5.88 -15.31 13.92
N ALA A 64 4.83 -14.92 14.65
CA ALA A 64 4.50 -13.50 14.85
C ALA A 64 5.56 -12.73 15.66
N THR A 65 6.43 -13.42 16.39
CA THR A 65 7.52 -12.84 17.17
C THR A 65 8.81 -12.66 16.37
N GLN A 66 8.87 -13.17 15.13
CA GLN A 66 10.00 -12.95 14.22
C GLN A 66 10.20 -11.45 13.97
N ALA A 67 11.47 -10.99 14.04
CA ALA A 67 11.81 -9.61 13.67
C ALA A 67 11.46 -9.37 12.19
N VAL A 68 10.74 -8.28 11.90
CA VAL A 68 10.25 -7.98 10.55
C VAL A 68 11.39 -7.74 9.57
N GLY A 69 12.52 -7.24 10.04
CA GLY A 69 13.72 -7.02 9.23
C GLY A 69 14.26 -8.29 8.55
N ASN A 70 13.94 -9.48 9.07
CA ASN A 70 14.37 -10.78 8.55
C ASN A 70 13.43 -11.35 7.48
N LEU A 71 12.32 -10.69 7.19
CA LEU A 71 11.39 -11.12 6.14
C LEU A 71 11.84 -10.64 4.75
N SER A 72 11.38 -11.34 3.71
CA SER A 72 11.52 -10.86 2.33
C SER A 72 10.79 -9.54 2.13
N GLY A 73 11.19 -8.76 1.09
CA GLY A 73 10.60 -7.46 0.79
C GLY A 73 9.08 -7.50 0.65
N GLY A 74 8.55 -8.49 -0.07
CA GLY A 74 7.10 -8.65 -0.23
C GLY A 74 6.37 -8.94 1.08
N ASN A 75 6.95 -9.72 1.98
CA ASN A 75 6.35 -9.96 3.30
C ASN A 75 6.45 -8.74 4.21
N GLN A 76 7.55 -7.98 4.15
CA GLN A 76 7.64 -6.69 4.82
C GLN A 76 6.55 -5.72 4.34
N GLN A 77 6.29 -5.67 3.03
CA GLN A 77 5.23 -4.85 2.44
C GLN A 77 3.85 -5.24 2.98
N LYS A 78 3.56 -6.54 3.01
CA LYS A 78 2.32 -7.07 3.59
C LYS A 78 2.17 -6.71 5.08
N VAL A 79 3.26 -6.67 5.85
CA VAL A 79 3.24 -6.20 7.24
C VAL A 79 2.90 -4.71 7.33
N VAL A 80 3.46 -3.86 6.45
CA VAL A 80 3.11 -2.42 6.42
C VAL A 80 1.63 -2.21 6.10
N VAL A 81 1.11 -2.92 5.09
CA VAL A 81 -0.32 -2.86 4.77
C VAL A 81 -1.16 -3.32 5.95
N SER A 82 -0.82 -4.46 6.59
CA SER A 82 -1.51 -4.99 7.77
C SER A 82 -1.58 -3.98 8.91
N LYS A 83 -0.49 -3.25 9.15
CA LYS A 83 -0.40 -2.19 10.15
C LYS A 83 -1.50 -1.13 9.94
N TRP A 84 -1.73 -0.71 8.70
CA TRP A 84 -2.77 0.26 8.39
C TRP A 84 -4.16 -0.35 8.40
N LEU A 85 -4.32 -1.55 7.85
CA LEU A 85 -5.61 -2.25 7.84
C LEU A 85 -6.12 -2.56 9.27
N SER A 86 -5.21 -2.68 10.25
CA SER A 86 -5.56 -2.93 11.66
C SER A 86 -6.48 -1.86 12.26
N ILE A 87 -6.50 -0.66 11.69
CA ILE A 87 -7.33 0.45 12.13
C ILE A 87 -8.51 0.72 11.19
N SER A 88 -8.78 -0.16 10.23
CA SER A 88 -9.88 -0.07 9.26
C SER A 88 -9.94 1.30 8.57
N PRO A 89 -8.91 1.70 7.81
CA PRO A 89 -8.91 2.98 7.12
C PRO A 89 -9.98 3.01 6.03
N ARG A 90 -10.48 4.21 5.70
CA ARG A 90 -11.41 4.42 4.59
C ARG A 90 -10.68 4.62 3.26
N ILE A 91 -9.46 5.16 3.34
CA ILE A 91 -8.60 5.46 2.19
C ILE A 91 -7.20 4.93 2.49
N LEU A 92 -6.60 4.27 1.52
CA LEU A 92 -5.22 3.80 1.57
C LEU A 92 -4.42 4.48 0.45
N LEU A 93 -3.40 5.25 0.84
CA LEU A 93 -2.42 5.83 -0.07
C LEU A 93 -1.24 4.85 -0.16
N LEU A 94 -0.88 4.46 -1.37
CA LEU A 94 0.19 3.52 -1.66
C LEU A 94 1.23 4.23 -2.54
N ASP A 95 2.39 4.50 -1.97
CA ASP A 95 3.50 5.15 -2.65
C ASP A 95 4.53 4.08 -3.02
N GLU A 96 4.76 3.87 -4.31
CA GLU A 96 5.60 2.83 -4.90
C GLU A 96 5.38 1.44 -4.24
N PRO A 97 4.14 0.88 -4.28
CA PRO A 97 3.78 -0.28 -3.45
C PRO A 97 4.56 -1.54 -3.78
N THR A 98 5.18 -1.62 -4.95
CA THR A 98 5.95 -2.81 -5.37
C THR A 98 7.44 -2.55 -5.53
N GLN A 99 7.93 -1.38 -5.09
CA GLN A 99 9.35 -1.07 -5.18
C GLN A 99 10.20 -2.03 -4.34
N GLY A 100 11.22 -2.59 -4.98
CA GLY A 100 12.20 -3.47 -4.32
C GLY A 100 11.62 -4.79 -3.79
N ILE A 101 10.59 -5.32 -4.45
CA ILE A 101 10.07 -6.67 -4.23
C ILE A 101 10.19 -7.51 -5.50
N ASP A 102 10.23 -8.82 -5.32
CA ASP A 102 10.33 -9.77 -6.44
C ASP A 102 9.02 -9.86 -7.25
N VAL A 103 9.12 -10.36 -8.50
CA VAL A 103 7.99 -10.41 -9.43
C VAL A 103 6.81 -11.22 -8.89
N GLY A 104 7.09 -12.33 -8.19
CA GLY A 104 6.03 -13.15 -7.62
C GLY A 104 5.28 -12.41 -6.50
N ALA A 105 6.00 -11.67 -5.67
CA ALA A 105 5.40 -10.87 -4.60
C ALA A 105 4.66 -9.64 -5.13
N LYS A 106 5.02 -9.08 -6.31
CA LYS A 106 4.25 -8.02 -6.96
C LYS A 106 2.80 -8.46 -7.23
N ALA A 107 2.63 -9.65 -7.82
CA ALA A 107 1.31 -10.20 -8.13
C ALA A 107 0.42 -10.31 -6.86
N ASP A 108 0.99 -10.74 -5.74
CA ASP A 108 0.27 -10.82 -4.46
C ASP A 108 -0.21 -9.43 -3.98
N ILE A 109 0.62 -8.39 -4.17
CA ILE A 109 0.27 -7.01 -3.80
C ILE A 109 -0.83 -6.46 -4.71
N TYR A 110 -0.78 -6.74 -6.02
CA TYR A 110 -1.83 -6.33 -6.96
C TYR A 110 -3.18 -6.95 -6.61
N GLN A 111 -3.20 -8.26 -6.34
CA GLN A 111 -4.42 -8.95 -5.91
C GLN A 111 -4.96 -8.39 -4.58
N LEU A 112 -4.08 -8.02 -3.67
CA LEU A 112 -4.46 -7.38 -2.42
C LEU A 112 -5.13 -6.02 -2.67
N ILE A 113 -4.54 -5.18 -3.51
CA ILE A 113 -5.06 -3.84 -3.85
C ILE A 113 -6.44 -3.96 -4.50
N ASP A 114 -6.58 -4.84 -5.50
CA ASP A 114 -7.86 -5.08 -6.19
C ASP A 114 -8.95 -5.55 -5.20
N ARG A 115 -8.63 -6.49 -4.32
CA ARG A 115 -9.55 -6.96 -3.30
C ARG A 115 -10.00 -5.84 -2.36
N LEU A 116 -9.08 -5.03 -1.84
CA LEU A 116 -9.40 -3.91 -0.95
C LEU A 116 -10.31 -2.88 -1.63
N ALA A 117 -10.04 -2.58 -2.91
CA ALA A 117 -10.88 -1.68 -3.69
C ALA A 117 -12.29 -2.26 -3.89
N ARG A 118 -12.43 -3.55 -4.22
CA ARG A 118 -13.72 -4.25 -4.34
C ARG A 118 -14.50 -4.31 -3.02
N GLU A 119 -13.81 -4.35 -1.90
CA GLU A 119 -14.41 -4.28 -0.55
C GLU A 119 -14.86 -2.84 -0.18
N GLY A 120 -14.71 -1.86 -1.08
CA GLY A 120 -15.18 -0.48 -0.94
C GLY A 120 -14.16 0.48 -0.31
N MET A 121 -12.90 0.08 -0.19
CA MET A 121 -11.84 0.98 0.26
C MET A 121 -11.43 1.92 -0.87
N GLY A 122 -11.30 3.21 -0.59
CA GLY A 122 -10.65 4.14 -1.50
C GLY A 122 -9.15 3.84 -1.57
N VAL A 123 -8.63 3.52 -2.76
CA VAL A 123 -7.20 3.27 -2.94
C VAL A 123 -6.62 4.29 -3.91
N ILE A 124 -5.53 4.93 -3.50
CA ILE A 124 -4.75 5.84 -4.35
C ILE A 124 -3.34 5.25 -4.46
N VAL A 125 -2.92 4.94 -5.68
CA VAL A 125 -1.58 4.40 -5.97
C VAL A 125 -0.77 5.48 -6.66
N VAL A 126 0.43 5.72 -6.17
CA VAL A 126 1.48 6.49 -6.84
C VAL A 126 2.56 5.49 -7.24
N SER A 127 2.90 5.43 -8.51
CA SER A 127 3.95 4.53 -9.02
C SER A 127 4.61 5.11 -10.24
N SER A 128 5.90 4.85 -10.38
CA SER A 128 6.70 5.09 -11.58
C SER A 128 6.62 3.95 -12.59
N ASP A 129 6.06 2.80 -12.20
CA ASP A 129 5.85 1.64 -13.06
C ASP A 129 4.53 1.81 -13.83
N LEU A 130 4.65 2.15 -15.11
CA LEU A 130 3.51 2.44 -15.98
C LEU A 130 2.55 1.26 -16.12
N ILE A 131 3.10 0.05 -16.23
CA ILE A 131 2.31 -1.19 -16.33
C ILE A 131 1.52 -1.42 -15.03
N GLU A 132 2.15 -1.15 -13.88
CA GLU A 132 1.48 -1.22 -12.58
C GLU A 132 0.27 -0.30 -12.52
N ILE A 133 0.45 0.97 -12.85
CA ILE A 133 -0.63 1.98 -12.79
C ILE A 133 -1.79 1.60 -13.71
N ILE A 134 -1.52 1.20 -14.96
CA ILE A 134 -2.56 0.85 -15.93
C ILE A 134 -3.36 -0.37 -15.46
N ASN A 135 -2.68 -1.39 -14.95
CA ASN A 135 -3.34 -2.63 -14.54
C ASN A 135 -4.14 -2.50 -13.23
N LEU A 136 -3.78 -1.57 -12.35
CA LEU A 136 -4.42 -1.42 -11.05
C LEU A 136 -5.51 -0.35 -11.01
N SER A 137 -5.51 0.60 -11.97
CA SER A 137 -6.31 1.81 -11.83
C SER A 137 -7.59 1.75 -12.65
N ASN A 138 -8.68 2.28 -12.08
CA ASN A 138 -9.90 2.61 -12.81
C ASN A 138 -9.82 4.02 -13.42
N ARG A 139 -8.92 4.84 -12.89
CA ARG A 139 -8.68 6.22 -13.31
C ARG A 139 -7.25 6.60 -13.01
N ILE A 140 -6.57 7.26 -13.94
CA ILE A 140 -5.20 7.75 -13.80
C ILE A 140 -5.22 9.27 -13.86
N VAL A 141 -4.57 9.90 -12.89
CA VAL A 141 -4.27 11.34 -12.93
C VAL A 141 -2.80 11.49 -13.28
N VAL A 142 -2.53 12.00 -14.47
CA VAL A 142 -1.15 12.26 -14.91
C VAL A 142 -0.69 13.56 -14.31
N MET A 143 0.42 13.48 -13.57
CA MET A 143 1.04 14.62 -12.89
C MET A 143 2.34 15.03 -13.63
N ARG A 144 2.57 16.32 -13.77
CA ARG A 144 3.82 16.89 -14.30
C ARG A 144 4.09 18.23 -13.63
N ASP A 145 5.30 18.47 -13.19
CA ASP A 145 5.75 19.71 -12.55
C ASP A 145 4.84 20.16 -11.39
N GLY A 146 4.33 19.20 -10.60
CA GLY A 146 3.44 19.43 -9.46
C GLY A 146 2.00 19.75 -9.82
N GLN A 147 1.61 19.65 -11.10
CA GLN A 147 0.26 19.92 -11.58
C GLN A 147 -0.41 18.65 -12.13
N ALA A 148 -1.73 18.53 -11.90
CA ALA A 148 -2.55 17.52 -12.55
C ALA A 148 -2.84 17.97 -14.00
N ILE A 149 -2.25 17.29 -14.97
CA ILE A 149 -2.31 17.66 -16.39
C ILE A 149 -3.56 17.06 -17.05
N LYS A 150 -3.80 15.79 -16.82
CA LYS A 150 -4.92 15.07 -17.44
C LYS A 150 -5.42 13.98 -16.49
N THR A 151 -6.72 13.77 -16.51
CA THR A 151 -7.34 12.56 -15.94
C THR A 151 -7.74 11.66 -17.10
N LEU A 152 -7.34 10.38 -17.03
CA LEU A 152 -7.63 9.34 -18.00
C LEU A 152 -8.54 8.31 -17.35
N GLU A 153 -9.55 7.83 -18.09
CA GLU A 153 -10.53 6.83 -17.61
C GLU A 153 -10.86 5.81 -18.73
N SER A 154 -11.27 4.62 -18.34
CA SER A 154 -11.73 3.56 -19.26
C SER A 154 -10.78 3.31 -20.43
N ASP A 155 -11.23 3.52 -21.65
CA ASP A 155 -10.49 3.22 -22.88
C ASP A 155 -9.26 4.14 -23.09
N GLU A 156 -9.17 5.23 -22.34
CA GLU A 156 -8.00 6.12 -22.37
C GLU A 156 -6.81 5.57 -21.57
N LEU A 157 -7.00 4.51 -20.77
CA LEU A 157 -5.97 3.92 -19.90
C LEU A 157 -4.96 3.08 -20.72
N THR A 158 -4.14 3.74 -21.51
CA THR A 158 -3.10 3.12 -22.33
C THR A 158 -1.73 3.70 -22.02
N GLU A 159 -0.67 2.90 -22.21
CA GLU A 159 0.72 3.38 -22.04
C GLU A 159 0.98 4.61 -22.89
N GLU A 160 0.51 4.61 -24.14
CA GLU A 160 0.69 5.73 -25.07
C GLU A 160 0.09 7.02 -24.53
N ASN A 161 -1.15 6.97 -24.04
CA ASN A 161 -1.84 8.15 -23.51
C ASN A 161 -1.17 8.68 -22.24
N VAL A 162 -0.83 7.79 -21.29
CA VAL A 162 -0.15 8.22 -20.05
C VAL A 162 1.19 8.88 -20.39
N MET A 163 2.00 8.27 -21.27
CA MET A 163 3.29 8.81 -21.68
C MET A 163 3.16 10.14 -22.45
N LEU A 164 2.17 10.26 -23.33
CA LEU A 164 1.91 11.49 -24.09
C LEU A 164 1.76 12.70 -23.14
N TYR A 165 0.87 12.57 -22.14
CA TYR A 165 0.63 13.66 -21.20
C TYR A 165 1.77 13.86 -20.20
N ALA A 166 2.44 12.78 -19.78
CA ALA A 166 3.60 12.87 -18.87
C ALA A 166 4.78 13.60 -19.53
N MET A 167 5.03 13.35 -20.82
CA MET A 167 6.10 13.99 -21.59
C MET A 167 5.77 15.42 -22.03
N GLY A 168 4.52 15.84 -21.95
CA GLY A 168 4.11 17.19 -22.35
C GLY A 168 3.91 17.39 -23.84
N VAL A 169 3.76 16.31 -24.59
CA VAL A 169 3.38 16.39 -26.01
C VAL A 169 1.89 16.71 -26.05
N ASN A 170 1.55 17.87 -26.60
CA ASN A 170 0.15 18.22 -26.79
C ASN A 170 -0.49 17.30 -27.84
N ALA A 171 -1.68 16.78 -27.57
CA ALA A 171 -2.41 15.92 -28.52
C ALA A 171 -2.71 16.65 -29.85
N ASP A 172 -2.60 17.98 -29.87
CA ASP A 172 -2.85 18.83 -31.06
C ASP A 172 -1.67 18.87 -32.05
N GLU A 173 -0.50 18.28 -31.73
CA GLU A 173 0.65 18.23 -32.66
C GLU A 173 0.66 16.98 -33.58
N LYS A 174 -0.36 16.11 -33.49
CA LYS A 174 -0.51 14.92 -34.36
C LYS A 174 -1.54 15.11 -35.48
N ALA A 175 -1.88 16.35 -35.88
CA ALA A 175 -2.77 16.63 -37.01
C ALA A 175 -1.97 17.02 -38.26
#